data_d2d455a701c46ec217ed315ac44d61dc
#
_entry.id   d2d455a701c46ec217ed315ac44d61dc
#
_cell.length_a   1.000
_cell.length_b   1.000
_cell.length_c   1.000
_cell.angle_alpha   90.00
_cell.angle_beta   90.00
_cell.angle_gamma   90.00
#
_symmetry.space_group_name_H-M   'P 1'
#
loop_
_entity.id
_entity.type
_entity.pdbx_description
1 polymer ?
#
loop_
_entity_poly.entity_id
_entity_poly.type
_entity_poly.pdbx_seq_one_letter_code
_entity_poly.pdbx_strand_id
1 'polypeptide(L)'
;MKNTIIILLFAGCLLSASARQNEGFPVVGAPDTISLGYGIGVDRDRSAWTQAGVGREVLDNAPQIDAAKALYGRIAGLNVYQGVGTTADNIASLSIHGQAPLVLVDGFPRDLKNLTVQEIESVVVLKDAAAVALYGVRGANGVVMVSTRRGTPGKLKVGVGYQYGVSTQFRAPEFADAFTYARSLNEALTNDGLSLRYNAYELNAFRSGKYPSYYPNVDWWNEVYNTTASNHRLNLTFDGGSRKFRYYTAVDYMHDRGFFRSNENESRYKTDPTDVRLNIRANIDVDITRSTRMRLNVMGKIAETN
;
A
#
# COMPACT_ATOMS: atom_id res chain seq x y z
N MET A 1 20.53 13.75 -31.72
CA MET A 1 20.93 14.55 -30.53
C MET A 1 20.65 13.66 -29.32
N LYS A 2 21.69 13.29 -28.59
CA LYS A 2 21.62 12.35 -27.48
C LYS A 2 21.18 13.11 -26.22
N ASN A 3 20.03 12.79 -25.70
CA ASN A 3 19.59 13.30 -24.39
C ASN A 3 20.14 12.38 -23.30
N THR A 4 21.11 12.86 -22.58
CA THR A 4 21.70 12.23 -21.40
C THR A 4 20.76 12.50 -20.22
N ILE A 5 20.12 11.45 -19.71
CA ILE A 5 19.32 11.51 -18.49
C ILE A 5 20.29 11.34 -17.33
N ILE A 6 20.44 12.39 -16.53
CA ILE A 6 21.22 12.37 -15.29
C ILE A 6 20.30 11.83 -14.18
N ILE A 7 20.57 10.61 -13.71
CA ILE A 7 19.94 10.03 -12.53
C ILE A 7 20.73 10.53 -11.32
N LEU A 8 20.14 11.45 -10.56
CA LEU A 8 20.66 11.85 -9.25
C LEU A 8 20.10 10.90 -8.18
N LEU A 9 20.93 9.92 -7.82
CA LEU A 9 20.73 9.09 -6.64
C LEU A 9 21.18 9.88 -5.40
N PHE A 10 20.24 10.33 -4.59
CA PHE A 10 20.53 10.78 -3.23
C PHE A 10 20.51 9.57 -2.29
N ALA A 11 21.69 9.02 -2.04
CA ALA A 11 21.93 8.05 -0.97
C ALA A 11 22.31 8.82 0.30
N GLY A 12 21.31 9.07 1.17
CA GLY A 12 21.55 9.53 2.53
C GLY A 12 21.76 8.32 3.46
N CYS A 13 23.01 7.90 3.62
CA CYS A 13 23.39 6.87 4.58
C CYS A 13 23.67 7.54 5.93
N LEU A 14 22.80 7.35 6.93
CA LEU A 14 23.11 7.57 8.34
C LEU A 14 23.06 6.23 9.06
N LEU A 15 24.24 5.61 9.16
CA LEU A 15 24.51 4.51 10.08
C LEU A 15 24.71 5.07 11.48
N SER A 16 23.84 4.70 12.41
CA SER A 16 24.19 4.60 13.82
C SER A 16 23.61 3.29 14.38
N ALA A 17 24.44 2.26 14.33
CA ALA A 17 24.16 1.01 15.02
C ALA A 17 24.52 1.14 16.49
N SER A 18 23.51 1.01 17.37
CA SER A 18 23.73 0.71 18.79
C SER A 18 23.00 -0.59 19.08
N ALA A 19 23.73 -1.68 19.09
CA ALA A 19 23.23 -2.99 19.45
C ALA A 19 23.06 -3.08 20.98
N ARG A 20 21.83 -3.27 21.45
CA ARG A 20 21.55 -3.93 22.73
C ARG A 20 20.87 -5.26 22.43
N GLN A 21 21.59 -6.34 22.70
CA GLN A 21 21.03 -7.68 22.75
C GLN A 21 20.10 -7.80 23.95
N ASN A 22 18.84 -8.12 23.71
CA ASN A 22 17.96 -8.78 24.65
C ASN A 22 17.27 -9.93 23.91
N GLU A 23 17.41 -11.13 24.47
CA GLU A 23 16.91 -12.38 23.95
C GLU A 23 15.38 -12.41 24.04
N GLY A 24 14.75 -12.31 22.90
CA GLY A 24 13.34 -12.36 22.62
C GLY A 24 13.14 -11.67 21.28
N PHE A 25 12.38 -12.25 20.35
CA PHE A 25 12.16 -11.65 19.04
C PHE A 25 11.94 -10.14 19.19
N PRO A 26 12.85 -9.28 18.74
CA PRO A 26 12.72 -7.85 18.96
C PRO A 26 11.53 -7.37 18.16
N VAL A 27 10.48 -6.94 18.82
CA VAL A 27 9.44 -6.09 18.22
C VAL A 27 10.09 -4.73 18.07
N VAL A 28 10.80 -4.55 16.97
CA VAL A 28 11.57 -3.34 16.69
C VAL A 28 10.59 -2.17 16.56
N GLY A 29 10.69 -1.20 17.45
CA GLY A 29 9.98 0.07 17.37
C GLY A 29 8.51 0.06 17.82
N ALA A 30 8.03 -0.97 18.54
CA ALA A 30 6.69 -0.89 19.14
C ALA A 30 6.70 0.08 20.34
N PRO A 31 5.65 0.89 20.52
CA PRO A 31 5.58 1.83 21.63
C PRO A 31 5.53 1.09 22.99
N ASP A 32 6.19 1.64 24.01
CA ASP A 32 6.17 1.09 25.36
C ASP A 32 4.77 1.12 26.00
N THR A 33 3.97 2.11 25.61
CA THR A 33 2.57 2.25 26.05
C THR A 33 1.63 2.09 24.85
N ILE A 34 0.71 1.15 24.97
CA ILE A 34 -0.31 0.86 23.96
C ILE A 34 -1.57 1.61 24.31
N SER A 35 -2.03 2.48 23.41
CA SER A 35 -3.32 3.12 23.55
C SER A 35 -4.43 2.18 23.09
N LEU A 36 -5.25 1.70 23.99
CA LEU A 36 -6.43 0.87 23.70
C LEU A 36 -7.64 1.71 23.22
N GLY A 37 -7.48 2.98 22.96
CA GLY A 37 -8.59 3.91 22.73
C GLY A 37 -9.26 4.34 24.04
N TYR A 38 -10.30 5.17 23.94
CA TYR A 38 -11.09 5.66 25.10
C TYR A 38 -10.25 6.25 26.25
N GLY A 39 -9.03 6.70 25.97
CA GLY A 39 -8.11 7.23 27.00
C GLY A 39 -7.39 6.17 27.83
N ILE A 40 -7.59 4.90 27.54
CA ILE A 40 -6.94 3.79 28.23
C ILE A 40 -5.58 3.53 27.58
N GLY A 41 -4.51 3.66 28.34
CA GLY A 41 -3.15 3.24 27.96
C GLY A 41 -2.72 2.07 28.83
N VAL A 42 -2.11 1.06 28.24
CA VAL A 42 -1.53 -0.08 28.96
C VAL A 42 -0.05 -0.15 28.64
N ASP A 43 0.74 -0.25 29.68
CA ASP A 43 2.16 -0.46 29.58
C ASP A 43 2.42 -1.86 28.99
N ARG A 44 3.27 -1.95 27.99
CA ARG A 44 3.57 -3.19 27.27
C ARG A 44 4.07 -4.27 28.21
N ASP A 45 4.96 -3.93 29.13
CA ASP A 45 5.57 -4.88 30.05
C ASP A 45 4.59 -5.39 31.13
N ARG A 46 3.46 -4.67 31.30
CA ARG A 46 2.40 -5.02 32.24
C ARG A 46 1.18 -5.66 31.59
N SER A 47 1.20 -5.80 30.26
CA SER A 47 0.07 -6.41 29.56
C SER A 47 0.09 -7.94 29.70
N ALA A 48 -1.03 -8.51 30.13
CA ALA A 48 -1.21 -9.95 30.28
C ALA A 48 -1.58 -10.67 28.96
N TRP A 49 -1.63 -9.95 27.83
CA TRP A 49 -2.05 -10.48 26.54
C TRP A 49 -0.95 -10.37 25.49
N THR A 50 -1.05 -11.25 24.49
CA THR A 50 -0.14 -11.27 23.36
C THR A 50 -0.45 -10.11 22.40
N GLN A 51 0.54 -9.30 22.14
CA GLN A 51 0.48 -8.18 21.23
C GLN A 51 1.65 -8.21 20.26
N ALA A 52 1.41 -7.77 19.05
CA ALA A 52 2.44 -7.54 18.06
C ALA A 52 2.24 -6.14 17.47
N GLY A 53 3.30 -5.45 17.16
CA GLY A 53 3.16 -4.11 16.61
C GLY A 53 4.44 -3.60 15.98
N VAL A 54 4.31 -2.52 15.25
CA VAL A 54 5.41 -1.77 14.64
C VAL A 54 5.27 -0.30 14.96
N GLY A 55 6.38 0.35 15.19
CA GLY A 55 6.46 1.79 15.39
C GLY A 55 6.89 2.51 14.12
N ARG A 56 6.96 3.83 14.26
CA ARG A 56 7.33 4.78 13.21
C ARG A 56 8.64 4.44 12.51
N GLU A 57 9.66 4.03 13.26
CA GLU A 57 10.99 3.75 12.73
C GLU A 57 10.96 2.70 11.60
N VAL A 58 10.14 1.66 11.78
CA VAL A 58 9.95 0.61 10.77
C VAL A 58 9.09 1.09 9.61
N LEU A 59 8.08 1.92 9.89
CA LEU A 59 7.13 2.43 8.89
C LEU A 59 7.76 3.50 8.00
N ASP A 60 8.60 4.39 8.54
CA ASP A 60 9.29 5.44 7.76
C ASP A 60 10.24 4.83 6.71
N ASN A 61 10.74 3.62 6.95
CA ASN A 61 11.57 2.86 6.01
C ASN A 61 10.75 1.99 5.03
N ALA A 62 9.43 2.05 5.07
CA ALA A 62 8.58 1.30 4.17
C ALA A 62 8.40 2.06 2.83
N PRO A 63 8.80 1.48 1.69
CA PRO A 63 8.70 2.16 0.40
C PRO A 63 7.26 2.22 -0.14
N GLN A 64 6.31 1.52 0.53
CA GLN A 64 4.94 1.45 0.10
C GLN A 64 4.18 2.74 0.37
N ILE A 65 3.30 3.10 -0.54
CA ILE A 65 2.40 4.26 -0.45
C ILE A 65 1.18 3.92 0.42
N ASP A 66 0.63 2.74 0.23
CA ASP A 66 -0.53 2.24 0.95
C ASP A 66 -0.12 1.80 2.36
N ALA A 67 -0.84 2.30 3.37
CA ALA A 67 -0.60 1.98 4.77
C ALA A 67 -0.76 0.47 5.07
N ALA A 68 -1.70 -0.23 4.42
CA ALA A 68 -1.88 -1.66 4.61
C ALA A 68 -0.71 -2.46 4.00
N LYS A 69 -0.23 -2.08 2.80
CA LYS A 69 0.93 -2.70 2.17
C LYS A 69 2.22 -2.49 2.98
N ALA A 70 2.32 -1.34 3.64
CA ALA A 70 3.45 -1.06 4.52
C ALA A 70 3.54 -2.00 5.73
N LEU A 71 2.46 -2.69 6.08
CA LEU A 71 2.41 -3.66 7.18
C LEU A 71 2.78 -5.09 6.74
N TYR A 72 2.95 -5.34 5.43
CA TYR A 72 3.21 -6.67 4.90
C TYR A 72 4.47 -7.29 5.51
N GLY A 73 4.30 -8.46 6.17
CA GLY A 73 5.38 -9.22 6.79
C GLY A 73 6.03 -8.57 8.03
N ARG A 74 5.48 -7.45 8.54
CA ARG A 74 6.09 -6.70 9.66
C ARG A 74 5.44 -6.93 11.02
N ILE A 75 4.23 -7.47 11.06
CA ILE A 75 3.51 -7.72 12.31
C ILE A 75 3.14 -9.19 12.41
N ALA A 76 3.60 -9.86 13.47
CA ALA A 76 3.32 -11.27 13.68
C ALA A 76 1.82 -11.54 13.86
N GLY A 77 1.26 -12.42 13.03
CA GLY A 77 -0.16 -12.81 13.05
C GLY A 77 -1.10 -11.85 12.33
N LEU A 78 -0.59 -10.81 11.66
CA LEU A 78 -1.31 -10.01 10.70
C LEU A 78 -0.94 -10.46 9.29
N ASN A 79 -1.91 -10.91 8.54
CA ASN A 79 -1.75 -11.20 7.12
C ASN A 79 -2.24 -10.01 6.32
N VAL A 80 -1.46 -9.63 5.32
CA VAL A 80 -1.81 -8.60 4.36
C VAL A 80 -1.96 -9.29 3.00
N TYR A 81 -3.11 -9.13 2.39
CA TYR A 81 -3.43 -9.75 1.12
C TYR A 81 -3.71 -8.69 0.06
N GLN A 82 -3.07 -8.83 -1.08
CA GLN A 82 -3.26 -7.99 -2.25
C GLN A 82 -3.84 -8.85 -3.37
N GLY A 83 -5.08 -8.56 -3.77
CA GLY A 83 -5.80 -9.39 -4.75
C GLY A 83 -5.35 -9.16 -6.19
N VAL A 84 -5.08 -7.91 -6.56
CA VAL A 84 -4.71 -7.51 -7.92
C VAL A 84 -3.50 -6.58 -7.85
N GLY A 85 -2.55 -6.73 -8.77
CA GLY A 85 -1.32 -5.92 -8.79
C GLY A 85 -1.26 -4.87 -9.90
N THR A 86 -2.26 -4.85 -10.78
CA THR A 86 -2.21 -4.10 -12.06
C THR A 86 -2.90 -2.75 -12.04
N THR A 87 -3.77 -2.51 -11.06
CA THR A 87 -4.55 -1.27 -10.96
C THR A 87 -4.00 -0.33 -9.90
N ALA A 88 -4.11 0.97 -10.15
CA ALA A 88 -3.70 1.99 -9.19
C ALA A 88 -4.50 1.94 -7.87
N ASP A 89 -5.80 1.58 -7.92
CA ASP A 89 -6.67 1.44 -6.74
C ASP A 89 -6.59 0.05 -6.08
N ASN A 90 -5.45 -0.62 -6.17
CA ASN A 90 -5.25 -1.93 -5.57
C ASN A 90 -4.94 -1.82 -4.08
N ILE A 91 -5.99 -1.82 -3.28
CA ILE A 91 -5.92 -1.72 -1.82
C ILE A 91 -5.67 -3.11 -1.23
N ALA A 92 -4.71 -3.19 -0.31
CA ALA A 92 -4.46 -4.41 0.41
C ALA A 92 -5.48 -4.63 1.53
N SER A 93 -5.93 -5.87 1.69
CA SER A 93 -6.81 -6.31 2.76
C SER A 93 -6.01 -6.87 3.93
N LEU A 94 -6.49 -6.63 5.15
CA LEU A 94 -5.92 -7.17 6.38
C LEU A 94 -6.71 -8.39 6.84
N SER A 95 -6.00 -9.39 7.37
CA SER A 95 -6.60 -10.58 7.94
C SER A 95 -5.86 -11.03 9.20
N ILE A 96 -6.61 -11.36 10.24
CA ILE A 96 -6.15 -12.02 11.46
C ILE A 96 -6.92 -13.35 11.56
N HIS A 97 -6.21 -14.45 11.72
CA HIS A 97 -6.81 -15.80 11.75
C HIS A 97 -7.75 -16.09 10.54
N GLY A 98 -7.43 -15.54 9.37
CA GLY A 98 -8.23 -15.72 8.17
C GLY A 98 -9.47 -14.84 8.05
N GLN A 99 -9.74 -13.96 9.02
CA GLN A 99 -10.91 -13.09 9.07
C GLN A 99 -10.50 -11.61 9.05
N ALA A 100 -11.40 -10.73 8.57
CA ALA A 100 -11.16 -9.29 8.58
C ALA A 100 -11.20 -8.74 10.00
N PRO A 101 -10.14 -8.07 10.48
CA PRO A 101 -10.09 -7.50 11.83
C PRO A 101 -10.86 -6.17 11.91
N LEU A 102 -11.20 -5.77 13.13
CA LEU A 102 -11.64 -4.41 13.39
C LEU A 102 -10.45 -3.45 13.34
N VAL A 103 -10.49 -2.47 12.46
CA VAL A 103 -9.46 -1.42 12.39
C VAL A 103 -9.91 -0.19 13.15
N LEU A 104 -9.08 0.24 14.10
CA LEU A 104 -9.31 1.42 14.93
C LEU A 104 -8.19 2.43 14.68
N VAL A 105 -8.55 3.63 14.28
CA VAL A 105 -7.63 4.76 14.12
C VAL A 105 -7.89 5.76 15.25
N ASP A 106 -6.91 5.96 16.12
CA ASP A 106 -7.02 6.78 17.33
C ASP A 106 -8.24 6.42 18.20
N GLY A 107 -8.63 5.12 18.22
CA GLY A 107 -9.76 4.60 18.98
C GLY A 107 -11.11 4.60 18.24
N PHE A 108 -11.19 5.09 17.01
CA PHE A 108 -12.42 5.12 16.22
C PHE A 108 -12.36 4.13 15.06
N PRO A 109 -13.43 3.36 14.78
CA PRO A 109 -13.50 2.48 13.62
C PRO A 109 -13.34 3.27 12.33
N ARG A 110 -12.30 2.98 11.58
CA ARG A 110 -12.00 3.62 10.30
C ARG A 110 -11.27 2.65 9.38
N ASP A 111 -11.39 2.89 8.09
CA ASP A 111 -10.69 2.13 7.08
C ASP A 111 -9.23 2.64 6.93
N LEU A 112 -8.28 1.70 6.90
CA LEU A 112 -6.86 2.01 6.76
C LEU A 112 -6.51 2.63 5.40
N LYS A 113 -7.31 2.39 4.36
CA LYS A 113 -7.15 2.99 3.02
C LYS A 113 -7.19 4.52 3.00
N ASN A 114 -7.70 5.13 4.07
CA ASN A 114 -7.78 6.57 4.20
C ASN A 114 -6.55 7.19 4.88
N LEU A 115 -5.57 6.37 5.23
CA LEU A 115 -4.34 6.80 5.90
C LEU A 115 -3.15 6.68 4.98
N THR A 116 -2.21 7.58 5.16
CA THR A 116 -0.88 7.47 4.57
C THR A 116 0.12 6.95 5.61
N VAL A 117 1.18 6.29 5.15
CA VAL A 117 2.21 5.74 6.05
C VAL A 117 2.80 6.82 6.95
N GLN A 118 3.00 8.03 6.42
CA GLN A 118 3.60 9.16 7.15
C GLN A 118 2.71 9.73 8.26
N GLU A 119 1.41 9.45 8.22
CA GLU A 119 0.49 9.87 9.28
C GLU A 119 0.52 8.93 10.49
N ILE A 120 1.07 7.71 10.31
CA ILE A 120 1.04 6.66 11.32
C ILE A 120 2.25 6.78 12.25
N GLU A 121 2.00 6.75 13.55
CA GLU A 121 3.03 6.65 14.60
C GLU A 121 3.33 5.20 14.94
N SER A 122 2.26 4.41 15.10
CA SER A 122 2.40 2.98 15.43
C SER A 122 1.16 2.20 15.02
N VAL A 123 1.36 0.91 14.78
CA VAL A 123 0.28 -0.06 14.57
C VAL A 123 0.48 -1.22 15.54
N VAL A 124 -0.57 -1.55 16.29
CA VAL A 124 -0.59 -2.65 17.24
C VAL A 124 -1.73 -3.59 16.90
N VAL A 125 -1.47 -4.89 16.93
CA VAL A 125 -2.45 -5.95 16.68
C VAL A 125 -2.77 -6.69 17.97
N LEU A 126 -4.05 -6.72 18.32
CA LEU A 126 -4.60 -7.44 19.45
C LEU A 126 -5.30 -8.70 18.92
N LYS A 127 -4.83 -9.86 19.34
CA LYS A 127 -5.29 -11.17 18.84
C LYS A 127 -6.03 -12.00 19.88
N ASP A 128 -5.74 -11.76 21.14
CA ASP A 128 -6.25 -12.58 22.24
C ASP A 128 -7.65 -12.12 22.66
N ALA A 129 -8.48 -13.06 23.12
CA ALA A 129 -9.82 -12.78 23.59
C ALA A 129 -9.87 -11.73 24.71
N ALA A 130 -8.91 -11.75 25.64
CA ALA A 130 -8.80 -10.77 26.71
C ALA A 130 -8.55 -9.35 26.20
N ALA A 131 -7.70 -9.21 25.17
CA ALA A 131 -7.37 -7.93 24.58
C ALA A 131 -8.55 -7.34 23.75
N VAL A 132 -9.33 -8.20 23.10
CA VAL A 132 -10.45 -7.78 22.25
C VAL A 132 -11.76 -7.65 23.02
N ALA A 133 -11.86 -8.12 24.26
CA ALA A 133 -13.07 -8.05 25.07
C ALA A 133 -13.63 -6.62 25.23
N LEU A 134 -12.76 -5.61 25.21
CA LEU A 134 -13.14 -4.19 25.27
C LEU A 134 -13.98 -3.73 24.06
N TYR A 135 -13.88 -4.46 22.93
CA TYR A 135 -14.51 -4.08 21.65
C TYR A 135 -15.76 -4.93 21.33
N GLY A 136 -16.10 -5.87 22.23
CA GLY A 136 -17.26 -6.76 22.11
C GLY A 136 -17.23 -7.59 20.83
N VAL A 137 -18.39 -7.94 20.29
CA VAL A 137 -18.55 -8.79 19.10
C VAL A 137 -17.77 -8.23 17.87
N ARG A 138 -17.65 -6.91 17.75
CA ARG A 138 -16.93 -6.28 16.64
C ARG A 138 -15.43 -6.58 16.64
N GLY A 139 -14.87 -6.87 17.82
CA GLY A 139 -13.47 -7.26 17.99
C GLY A 139 -13.21 -8.75 17.88
N ALA A 140 -14.22 -9.60 17.67
CA ALA A 140 -14.10 -11.05 17.72
C ALA A 140 -13.01 -11.63 16.80
N ASN A 141 -12.76 -10.99 15.66
CA ASN A 141 -11.74 -11.41 14.70
C ASN A 141 -10.35 -10.78 14.94
N GLY A 142 -10.15 -10.13 16.08
CA GLY A 142 -8.96 -9.34 16.38
C GLY A 142 -9.14 -7.84 16.05
N VAL A 143 -8.24 -7.04 16.60
CA VAL A 143 -8.26 -5.59 16.46
C VAL A 143 -6.91 -5.08 15.98
N VAL A 144 -6.90 -4.24 14.95
CA VAL A 144 -5.74 -3.51 14.49
C VAL A 144 -5.88 -2.06 14.97
N MET A 145 -5.01 -1.66 15.88
CA MET A 145 -5.00 -0.32 16.44
C MET A 145 -3.94 0.51 15.76
N VAL A 146 -4.35 1.60 15.17
CA VAL A 146 -3.48 2.56 14.50
C VAL A 146 -3.47 3.85 15.32
N SER A 147 -2.31 4.24 15.78
CA SER A 147 -2.08 5.53 16.41
C SER A 147 -1.49 6.49 15.38
N THR A 148 -2.09 7.66 15.24
CA THR A 148 -1.59 8.69 14.33
C THR A 148 -0.60 9.61 15.02
N ARG A 149 0.29 10.22 14.24
CA ARG A 149 1.30 11.16 14.72
C ARG A 149 0.65 12.36 15.41
N ARG A 150 1.29 12.79 16.50
CA ARG A 150 0.84 13.95 17.28
C ARG A 150 1.94 14.98 17.39
N GLY A 151 1.53 16.23 17.62
CA GLY A 151 2.46 17.33 17.77
C GLY A 151 3.35 17.20 19.00
N THR A 152 4.60 17.61 18.88
CA THR A 152 5.58 17.65 19.94
C THR A 152 5.77 19.10 20.45
N PRO A 153 5.96 19.31 21.76
CA PRO A 153 6.27 20.64 22.25
C PRO A 153 7.61 21.12 21.68
N GLY A 154 7.64 22.29 21.07
CA GLY A 154 8.86 22.85 20.50
C GLY A 154 8.60 23.85 19.40
N LYS A 155 9.68 24.32 18.78
CA LYS A 155 9.63 25.17 17.59
C LYS A 155 9.01 24.39 16.43
N LEU A 156 8.40 25.11 15.50
CA LEU A 156 7.89 24.54 14.26
C LEU A 156 9.00 23.75 13.54
N LYS A 157 8.71 22.48 13.27
CA LYS A 157 9.49 21.60 12.40
C LYS A 157 8.70 21.40 11.12
N VAL A 158 9.33 21.67 10.00
CA VAL A 158 8.75 21.44 8.68
C VAL A 158 9.50 20.28 8.04
N GLY A 159 8.76 19.26 7.65
CA GLY A 159 9.27 18.13 6.87
C GLY A 159 8.74 18.18 5.45
N VAL A 160 9.61 17.97 4.48
CA VAL A 160 9.25 17.84 3.07
C VAL A 160 9.82 16.52 2.58
N GLY A 161 8.96 15.66 2.06
CA GLY A 161 9.34 14.39 1.46
C GLY A 161 8.84 14.31 0.03
N TYR A 162 9.71 13.91 -0.89
CA TYR A 162 9.33 13.55 -2.25
C TYR A 162 9.82 12.14 -2.56
N GLN A 163 8.93 11.32 -3.08
CA GLN A 163 9.23 9.96 -3.49
C GLN A 163 8.80 9.76 -4.93
N TYR A 164 9.68 9.23 -5.73
CA TYR A 164 9.40 8.72 -7.06
C TYR A 164 9.66 7.22 -7.09
N GLY A 165 8.66 6.45 -7.49
CA GLY A 165 8.76 5.01 -7.60
C GLY A 165 8.53 4.57 -9.05
N VAL A 166 9.29 3.57 -9.46
CA VAL A 166 9.08 2.86 -10.72
C VAL A 166 8.82 1.40 -10.39
N SER A 167 7.67 0.92 -10.80
CA SER A 167 7.31 -0.49 -10.70
C SER A 167 7.53 -1.17 -12.04
N THR A 168 8.11 -2.35 -12.03
CA THR A 168 8.32 -3.17 -13.22
C THR A 168 7.58 -4.49 -13.08
N GLN A 169 7.10 -5.05 -14.18
CA GLN A 169 6.55 -6.39 -14.18
C GLN A 169 7.67 -7.39 -13.91
N PHE A 170 7.55 -8.12 -12.81
CA PHE A 170 8.51 -9.16 -12.45
C PHE A 170 8.40 -10.38 -13.37
N ARG A 171 7.17 -10.72 -13.76
CA ARG A 171 6.87 -11.85 -14.65
C ARG A 171 5.63 -11.53 -15.47
N ALA A 172 5.77 -11.52 -16.77
CA ALA A 172 4.66 -11.49 -17.70
C ALA A 172 4.33 -12.91 -18.15
N PRO A 173 3.06 -13.26 -18.39
CA PRO A 173 2.72 -14.51 -19.04
C PRO A 173 3.22 -14.50 -20.48
N GLU A 174 3.82 -15.60 -20.90
CA GLU A 174 4.21 -15.81 -22.30
C GLU A 174 3.06 -16.56 -22.99
N PHE A 175 2.42 -15.90 -23.94
CA PHE A 175 1.36 -16.49 -24.74
C PHE A 175 1.95 -17.08 -26.03
N ALA A 176 1.37 -18.21 -26.46
CA ALA A 176 1.69 -18.77 -27.76
C ALA A 176 1.24 -17.80 -28.86
N ASP A 177 2.05 -17.65 -29.90
CA ASP A 177 1.66 -16.94 -31.10
C ASP A 177 0.54 -17.69 -31.86
N ALA A 178 -0.12 -17.00 -32.78
CA ALA A 178 -1.27 -17.58 -33.52
C ALA A 178 -0.94 -18.89 -34.26
N PHE A 179 0.28 -18.98 -34.82
CA PHE A 179 0.72 -20.20 -35.51
C PHE A 179 0.91 -21.36 -34.51
N THR A 180 1.62 -21.13 -33.42
CA THR A 180 1.86 -22.14 -32.38
C THR A 180 0.54 -22.59 -31.77
N TYR A 181 -0.38 -21.67 -31.45
CA TYR A 181 -1.71 -22.02 -30.96
C TYR A 181 -2.49 -22.88 -31.94
N ALA A 182 -2.59 -22.45 -33.21
CA ALA A 182 -3.36 -23.17 -34.24
C ALA A 182 -2.80 -24.58 -34.51
N ARG A 183 -1.47 -24.71 -34.53
CA ARG A 183 -0.78 -25.99 -34.69
C ARG A 183 -1.04 -26.93 -33.52
N SER A 184 -0.86 -26.42 -32.27
CA SER A 184 -1.05 -27.24 -31.07
C SER A 184 -2.52 -27.68 -30.91
N LEU A 185 -3.47 -26.80 -31.26
CA LEU A 185 -4.88 -27.17 -31.25
C LEU A 185 -5.18 -28.30 -32.28
N ASN A 186 -4.65 -28.18 -33.49
CA ASN A 186 -4.81 -29.26 -34.49
C ASN A 186 -4.19 -30.59 -34.02
N GLU A 187 -3.03 -30.54 -33.36
CA GLU A 187 -2.38 -31.73 -32.81
C GLU A 187 -3.24 -32.36 -31.71
N ALA A 188 -3.81 -31.57 -30.82
CA ALA A 188 -4.73 -32.05 -29.79
C ALA A 188 -5.98 -32.68 -30.40
N LEU A 189 -6.61 -32.04 -31.39
CA LEU A 189 -7.77 -32.60 -32.09
C LEU A 189 -7.45 -33.91 -32.82
N THR A 190 -6.26 -34.02 -33.39
CA THR A 190 -5.80 -35.28 -34.03
C THR A 190 -5.68 -36.39 -32.98
N ASN A 191 -5.11 -36.10 -31.81
CA ASN A 191 -4.97 -37.08 -30.73
C ASN A 191 -6.33 -37.54 -30.19
N ASP A 192 -7.33 -36.66 -30.20
CA ASP A 192 -8.70 -36.96 -29.80
C ASP A 192 -9.53 -37.64 -30.92
N GLY A 193 -8.95 -37.83 -32.11
CA GLY A 193 -9.65 -38.41 -33.27
C GLY A 193 -10.69 -37.47 -33.90
N LEU A 194 -10.56 -36.18 -33.67
CA LEU A 194 -11.45 -35.14 -34.18
C LEU A 194 -10.91 -34.49 -35.46
N SER A 195 -11.80 -33.83 -36.23
CA SER A 195 -11.41 -33.09 -37.41
C SER A 195 -10.55 -31.90 -37.09
N LEU A 196 -9.58 -31.59 -37.94
CA LEU A 196 -8.71 -30.43 -37.82
C LEU A 196 -9.52 -29.12 -37.87
N ARG A 197 -9.19 -28.20 -36.99
CA ARG A 197 -9.80 -26.87 -36.97
C ARG A 197 -9.21 -25.95 -38.04
N TYR A 198 -7.88 -25.99 -38.20
CA TYR A 198 -7.14 -25.13 -39.12
C TYR A 198 -6.56 -25.96 -40.28
N ASN A 199 -6.82 -25.56 -41.51
CA ASN A 199 -6.24 -26.20 -42.68
C ASN A 199 -4.80 -25.75 -42.96
N ALA A 200 -4.11 -26.39 -43.90
CA ALA A 200 -2.72 -26.09 -44.23
C ALA A 200 -2.50 -24.63 -44.74
N TYR A 201 -3.49 -24.08 -45.45
CA TYR A 201 -3.42 -22.70 -45.92
C TYR A 201 -3.49 -21.70 -44.76
N GLU A 202 -4.40 -21.91 -43.82
CA GLU A 202 -4.56 -21.07 -42.61
C GLU A 202 -3.32 -21.12 -41.73
N LEU A 203 -2.76 -22.30 -41.49
CA LEU A 203 -1.51 -22.45 -40.76
C LEU A 203 -0.35 -21.69 -41.43
N ASN A 204 -0.25 -21.80 -42.79
CA ASN A 204 0.78 -21.07 -43.51
C ASN A 204 0.54 -19.52 -43.48
N ALA A 205 -0.72 -19.09 -43.50
CA ALA A 205 -1.09 -17.69 -43.38
C ALA A 205 -0.68 -17.10 -42.00
N PHE A 206 -0.96 -17.81 -40.90
CA PHE A 206 -0.47 -17.42 -39.56
C PHE A 206 1.06 -17.38 -39.50
N ARG A 207 1.74 -18.40 -40.03
CA ARG A 207 3.19 -18.52 -40.02
C ARG A 207 3.87 -17.39 -40.81
N SER A 208 3.32 -17.04 -41.98
CA SER A 208 3.90 -16.06 -42.91
C SER A 208 3.52 -14.61 -42.56
N GLY A 209 2.46 -14.40 -41.77
CA GLY A 209 1.91 -13.06 -41.46
C GLY A 209 1.36 -12.32 -42.69
N LYS A 210 1.10 -13.03 -43.82
CA LYS A 210 0.79 -12.42 -45.11
C LYS A 210 -0.52 -11.67 -45.18
N TYR A 211 -1.50 -12.03 -44.34
CA TYR A 211 -2.82 -11.43 -44.33
C TYR A 211 -3.25 -11.06 -42.91
N PRO A 212 -2.63 -10.04 -42.30
CA PRO A 212 -2.82 -9.75 -40.87
C PRO A 212 -4.25 -9.34 -40.49
N SER A 213 -5.03 -8.81 -41.44
CA SER A 213 -6.44 -8.46 -41.19
C SER A 213 -7.36 -9.70 -41.14
N TYR A 214 -7.00 -10.81 -41.77
CA TYR A 214 -7.77 -12.06 -41.76
C TYR A 214 -7.20 -13.11 -40.81
N TYR A 215 -5.88 -13.14 -40.68
CA TYR A 215 -5.13 -14.05 -39.81
C TYR A 215 -4.24 -13.27 -38.87
N PRO A 216 -4.84 -12.58 -37.87
CA PRO A 216 -4.10 -11.71 -36.95
C PRO A 216 -3.19 -12.53 -36.04
N ASN A 217 -2.01 -11.99 -35.79
CA ASN A 217 -1.09 -12.48 -34.77
C ASN A 217 -0.71 -11.30 -33.88
N VAL A 218 -1.53 -11.03 -32.85
CA VAL A 218 -1.39 -9.86 -31.99
C VAL A 218 -0.94 -10.33 -30.61
N ASP A 219 0.13 -9.73 -30.12
CA ASP A 219 0.54 -9.87 -28.73
C ASP A 219 -0.29 -8.91 -27.85
N TRP A 220 -1.47 -9.41 -27.43
CA TRP A 220 -2.40 -8.62 -26.63
C TRP A 220 -1.83 -8.17 -25.29
N TRP A 221 -0.86 -8.91 -24.73
CA TRP A 221 -0.22 -8.48 -23.49
C TRP A 221 0.57 -7.20 -23.69
N ASN A 222 1.42 -7.14 -24.71
CA ASN A 222 2.20 -5.97 -25.03
C ASN A 222 1.38 -4.83 -25.61
N GLU A 223 0.21 -5.11 -26.20
CA GLU A 223 -0.71 -4.06 -26.65
C GLU A 223 -1.45 -3.39 -25.48
N VAL A 224 -1.82 -4.16 -24.45
CA VAL A 224 -2.63 -3.68 -23.33
C VAL A 224 -1.79 -3.16 -22.17
N TYR A 225 -0.60 -3.75 -21.93
CA TYR A 225 0.20 -3.43 -20.76
C TYR A 225 1.53 -2.78 -21.11
N ASN A 226 1.91 -1.79 -20.32
CA ASN A 226 3.26 -1.26 -20.27
C ASN A 226 4.12 -2.16 -19.37
N THR A 227 5.41 -2.24 -19.66
CA THR A 227 6.38 -2.96 -18.82
C THR A 227 6.67 -2.24 -17.51
N THR A 228 6.40 -0.95 -17.45
CA THR A 228 6.68 -0.09 -16.29
C THR A 228 5.48 0.75 -15.91
N ALA A 229 5.32 0.97 -14.63
CA ALA A 229 4.39 1.92 -14.02
C ALA A 229 5.15 2.90 -13.12
N SER A 230 4.59 4.07 -12.88
CA SER A 230 5.27 5.10 -12.07
C SER A 230 4.35 5.69 -11.03
N ASN A 231 4.92 6.03 -9.89
CA ASN A 231 4.22 6.78 -8.86
C ASN A 231 5.04 7.98 -8.38
N HIS A 232 4.33 9.03 -8.03
CA HIS A 232 4.87 10.25 -7.44
C HIS A 232 4.16 10.52 -6.14
N ARG A 233 4.90 10.88 -5.13
CA ARG A 233 4.36 11.26 -3.84
C ARG A 233 5.09 12.48 -3.31
N LEU A 234 4.32 13.46 -2.86
CA LEU A 234 4.80 14.64 -2.16
C LEU A 234 4.16 14.68 -0.77
N ASN A 235 4.96 14.70 0.24
CA ASN A 235 4.51 14.79 1.63
C ASN A 235 5.07 16.05 2.29
N LEU A 236 4.19 16.83 2.92
CA LEU A 236 4.51 18.01 3.70
C LEU A 236 4.02 17.78 5.14
N THR A 237 4.88 17.97 6.11
CA THR A 237 4.53 17.83 7.53
C THR A 237 4.91 19.08 8.32
N PHE A 238 4.05 19.44 9.25
CA PHE A 238 4.25 20.56 10.18
C PHE A 238 4.02 20.02 11.58
N ASP A 239 5.03 20.07 12.42
CA ASP A 239 5.00 19.62 13.82
C ASP A 239 5.50 20.74 14.73
N GLY A 240 4.79 20.98 15.82
CA GLY A 240 5.22 22.00 16.78
C GLY A 240 4.19 22.29 17.86
N GLY A 241 4.51 23.29 18.66
CA GLY A 241 3.62 23.79 19.69
C GLY A 241 4.28 24.11 21.02
N SER A 242 3.45 24.36 22.01
CA SER A 242 3.85 24.62 23.39
C SER A 242 3.48 23.41 24.28
N ARG A 243 3.77 23.50 25.60
CA ARG A 243 3.32 22.50 26.57
C ARG A 243 1.79 22.36 26.62
N LYS A 244 1.04 23.45 26.38
CA LYS A 244 -0.42 23.45 26.43
C LYS A 244 -1.10 23.23 25.09
N PHE A 245 -0.44 23.53 23.98
CA PHE A 245 -1.00 23.45 22.65
C PHE A 245 0.03 22.79 21.72
N ARG A 246 -0.32 21.67 21.14
CA ARG A 246 0.52 20.91 20.20
C ARG A 246 -0.28 20.61 18.95
N TYR A 247 0.40 20.68 17.81
CA TYR A 247 -0.23 20.37 16.53
C TYR A 247 0.70 19.55 15.65
N TYR A 248 0.11 18.65 14.91
CA TYR A 248 0.73 17.94 13.80
C TYR A 248 -0.19 18.06 12.59
N THR A 249 0.32 18.58 11.49
CA THR A 249 -0.41 18.66 10.22
C THR A 249 0.39 17.98 9.14
N ALA A 250 -0.27 17.17 8.33
CA ALA A 250 0.31 16.52 7.17
C ALA A 250 -0.55 16.79 5.94
N VAL A 251 0.11 17.07 4.83
CA VAL A 251 -0.48 17.15 3.50
C VAL A 251 0.26 16.16 2.62
N ASP A 252 -0.45 15.22 2.06
CA ASP A 252 0.12 14.15 1.24
C ASP A 252 -0.59 14.14 -0.12
N TYR A 253 0.17 14.38 -1.18
CA TYR A 253 -0.27 14.28 -2.56
C TYR A 253 0.36 13.06 -3.21
N MET A 254 -0.46 12.25 -3.86
CA MET A 254 -0.05 11.05 -4.56
C MET A 254 -0.63 11.04 -5.95
N HIS A 255 0.18 10.64 -6.91
CA HIS A 255 -0.23 10.32 -8.27
C HIS A 255 0.38 8.95 -8.62
N ASP A 256 -0.47 7.95 -8.80
CA ASP A 256 -0.10 6.59 -9.15
C ASP A 256 -0.64 6.24 -10.54
N ARG A 257 0.21 5.68 -11.37
CA ARG A 257 -0.09 5.27 -12.74
C ARG A 257 0.06 3.77 -12.85
N GLY A 258 -0.99 3.08 -13.29
CA GLY A 258 -0.99 1.64 -13.47
C GLY A 258 -0.17 1.17 -14.67
N PHE A 259 -0.19 -0.14 -14.90
CA PHE A 259 0.51 -0.77 -16.03
C PHE A 259 -0.27 -0.74 -17.34
N PHE A 260 -1.54 -0.35 -17.35
CA PHE A 260 -2.30 -0.30 -18.60
C PHE A 260 -1.78 0.78 -19.54
N ARG A 261 -1.69 0.44 -20.82
CA ARG A 261 -1.30 1.38 -21.86
C ARG A 261 -2.47 2.30 -22.17
N SER A 262 -2.22 3.61 -22.15
CA SER A 262 -3.18 4.59 -22.62
C SER A 262 -3.18 4.67 -24.13
N ASN A 263 -4.35 4.59 -24.74
CA ASN A 263 -4.52 4.81 -26.17
C ASN A 263 -5.05 6.23 -26.43
N GLU A 264 -4.21 7.22 -26.10
CA GLU A 264 -4.59 8.66 -26.16
C GLU A 264 -4.98 9.13 -27.56
N ASN A 265 -4.51 8.43 -28.62
CA ASN A 265 -4.69 8.87 -29.99
C ASN A 265 -6.00 8.37 -30.64
N GLU A 266 -6.67 7.37 -30.09
CA GLU A 266 -7.80 6.71 -30.75
C GLU A 266 -9.10 6.75 -29.96
N SER A 267 -9.07 7.07 -28.68
CA SER A 267 -10.28 7.06 -27.85
C SER A 267 -10.61 8.42 -27.25
N ARG A 268 -11.90 8.72 -27.24
CA ARG A 268 -12.49 9.87 -26.57
C ARG A 268 -12.34 9.78 -25.03
N TYR A 269 -11.91 8.62 -24.53
CA TYR A 269 -11.81 8.29 -23.12
C TYR A 269 -10.39 7.81 -22.82
N LYS A 270 -9.82 8.31 -21.73
CA LYS A 270 -8.57 7.80 -21.18
C LYS A 270 -8.80 6.41 -20.59
N THR A 271 -7.98 5.46 -20.99
CA THR A 271 -8.07 4.05 -20.58
C THR A 271 -6.99 3.64 -19.57
N ASP A 272 -6.02 4.52 -19.29
CA ASP A 272 -4.99 4.26 -18.30
C ASP A 272 -5.55 4.54 -16.89
N PRO A 273 -5.60 3.54 -16.01
CA PRO A 273 -6.02 3.76 -14.63
C PRO A 273 -4.98 4.63 -13.93
N THR A 274 -5.42 5.79 -13.52
CA THR A 274 -4.64 6.71 -12.69
C THR A 274 -5.36 6.93 -11.38
N ASP A 275 -4.61 6.95 -10.28
CA ASP A 275 -5.12 7.26 -8.96
C ASP A 275 -4.41 8.51 -8.44
N VAL A 276 -5.19 9.57 -8.29
CA VAL A 276 -4.72 10.84 -7.73
C VAL A 276 -5.38 11.05 -6.38
N ARG A 277 -4.57 11.23 -5.35
CA ARG A 277 -5.06 11.43 -3.97
C ARG A 277 -4.40 12.64 -3.34
N LEU A 278 -5.22 13.40 -2.65
CA LEU A 278 -4.79 14.45 -1.73
C LEU A 278 -5.36 14.15 -0.35
N ASN A 279 -4.48 13.85 0.60
CA ASN A 279 -4.84 13.66 2.00
C ASN A 279 -4.36 14.86 2.81
N ILE A 280 -5.21 15.34 3.70
CA ILE A 280 -4.89 16.40 4.65
C ILE A 280 -5.28 15.89 6.03
N ARG A 281 -4.35 15.96 6.97
CA ARG A 281 -4.58 15.62 8.38
C ARG A 281 -4.12 16.76 9.28
N ALA A 282 -4.91 17.03 10.30
CA ALA A 282 -4.53 17.92 11.39
C ALA A 282 -4.91 17.29 12.72
N ASN A 283 -3.92 17.05 13.57
CA ASN A 283 -4.08 16.55 14.92
C ASN A 283 -3.66 17.66 15.89
N ILE A 284 -4.59 18.10 16.72
CA ILE A 284 -4.41 19.19 17.65
C ILE A 284 -4.69 18.68 19.07
N ASP A 285 -3.75 18.85 19.97
CA ASP A 285 -3.87 18.55 21.39
C ASP A 285 -3.79 19.84 22.21
N VAL A 286 -4.81 20.07 23.03
CA VAL A 286 -4.89 21.24 23.91
C VAL A 286 -5.09 20.80 25.35
N ASP A 287 -4.14 21.13 26.22
CA ASP A 287 -4.26 20.94 27.67
C ASP A 287 -4.93 22.19 28.27
N ILE A 288 -6.26 22.13 28.45
CA ILE A 288 -7.09 23.23 28.93
C ILE A 288 -6.80 23.49 30.40
N THR A 289 -6.79 22.43 31.20
CA THR A 289 -6.41 22.46 32.63
C THR A 289 -5.42 21.33 32.91
N ARG A 290 -4.98 21.19 34.16
CA ARG A 290 -4.13 20.06 34.57
C ARG A 290 -4.83 18.70 34.41
N SER A 291 -6.16 18.66 34.49
CA SER A 291 -6.99 17.47 34.43
C SER A 291 -7.79 17.32 33.12
N THR A 292 -7.86 18.40 32.33
CA THR A 292 -8.71 18.42 31.13
C THR A 292 -7.87 18.61 29.89
N ARG A 293 -7.95 17.63 28.99
CA ARG A 293 -7.30 17.66 27.66
C ARG A 293 -8.34 17.53 26.56
N MET A 294 -8.22 18.36 25.55
CA MET A 294 -8.99 18.27 24.32
C MET A 294 -8.10 17.75 23.20
N ARG A 295 -8.61 16.80 22.42
CA ARG A 295 -7.97 16.27 21.22
C ARG A 295 -8.90 16.47 20.03
N LEU A 296 -8.39 17.12 19.00
CA LEU A 296 -9.11 17.34 17.76
C LEU A 296 -8.32 16.67 16.63
N ASN A 297 -8.95 15.72 15.96
CA ASN A 297 -8.40 15.03 14.80
C ASN A 297 -9.27 15.35 13.60
N VAL A 298 -8.71 16.06 12.64
CA VAL A 298 -9.36 16.42 11.37
C VAL A 298 -8.66 15.69 10.24
N MET A 299 -9.43 15.11 9.33
CA MET A 299 -8.91 14.46 8.14
C MET A 299 -9.81 14.81 6.95
N GLY A 300 -9.17 15.18 5.84
CA GLY A 300 -9.79 15.33 4.54
C GLY A 300 -9.09 14.44 3.52
N LYS A 301 -9.86 13.81 2.63
CA LYS A 301 -9.35 13.04 1.50
C LYS A 301 -10.09 13.45 0.25
N ILE A 302 -9.36 13.78 -0.80
CA ILE A 302 -9.85 13.93 -2.15
C ILE A 302 -9.16 12.83 -2.98
N ALA A 303 -9.94 12.01 -3.65
CA ALA A 303 -9.39 10.97 -4.53
C ALA A 303 -10.15 10.97 -5.84
N GLU A 304 -9.40 10.86 -6.91
CA GLU A 304 -9.91 10.69 -8.26
C GLU A 304 -9.23 9.46 -8.85
N THR A 305 -10.04 8.50 -9.25
CA THR A 305 -9.60 7.27 -9.91
C THR A 305 -10.28 7.20 -11.26
N ASN A 306 -9.50 7.15 -12.32
CA ASN A 306 -9.97 6.97 -13.71
C ASN A 306 -9.92 5.49 -14.10
#